data_5a64ef1b4938a261f6a896a4584c1d49
#
_entry.id   5a64ef1b4938a261f6a896a4584c1d49
#
_cell.length_a   1.000
_cell.length_b   1.000
_cell.length_c   1.000
_cell.angle_alpha   90.00
_cell.angle_beta   90.00
_cell.angle_gamma   90.00
#
_symmetry.space_group_name_H-M   'P 1'
#
loop_
_entity.id
_entity.type
_entity.pdbx_description
1 polymer ?
#
loop_
_entity_poly.entity_id
_entity_poly.type
_entity_poly.pdbx_seq_one_letter_code
_entity_poly.pdbx_strand_id
1 'polypeptide(L)'
;KFDYGDGLERVKLGEIEERDGITYKIGKYNPYSGIVEETGGKRGYKLLGRFLDGKRDGQWVQWYDNGQIEVQGKYYRGKKHGEWSLWYNNGKAKEQGTFTFGKVDSLYKYWFDNGHLKEERRYNNGLPHGRWTKWYKEDPTLKYVENGNWQYKDGVYKDEKNELWSWWWYLNDNKEEEGYYIDGLKEGAWVYWHQTGVKSSEGTFSKDKKSGLWLYYNEDG
;
A
#
# COMPACT_ATOMS: atom_id res chain seq x y z
N LYS A 1 17.34 -2.28 20.77
CA LYS A 1 16.64 -2.03 22.04
C LYS A 1 15.69 -0.87 21.79
N PHE A 2 14.40 -1.10 22.00
CA PHE A 2 13.44 -0.02 21.88
C PHE A 2 13.53 0.83 23.16
N ASP A 3 13.95 2.08 23.03
CA ASP A 3 14.02 3.01 24.14
C ASP A 3 12.71 3.80 24.20
N TYR A 4 11.91 3.52 25.23
CA TYR A 4 10.66 4.22 25.49
C TYR A 4 10.78 5.28 26.60
N GLY A 5 12.01 5.54 27.09
CA GLY A 5 12.29 6.39 28.23
C GLY A 5 12.10 5.66 29.57
N ASP A 6 13.08 5.82 30.44
CA ASP A 6 13.01 5.31 31.82
C ASP A 6 11.99 6.12 32.61
N GLY A 7 11.13 5.45 33.38
CA GLY A 7 10.19 6.07 34.31
C GLY A 7 8.72 6.14 33.82
N LEU A 8 8.40 5.70 32.62
CA LEU A 8 7.00 5.60 32.21
C LEU A 8 6.29 4.39 32.84
N GLU A 9 5.06 4.58 33.30
CA GLU A 9 4.22 3.50 33.80
C GLU A 9 4.04 2.43 32.71
N ARG A 10 4.09 1.15 33.12
CA ARG A 10 3.84 0.01 32.22
C ARG A 10 2.60 -0.73 32.69
N VAL A 11 1.75 -1.07 31.72
CA VAL A 11 0.54 -1.87 31.95
C VAL A 11 0.42 -2.94 30.89
N LYS A 12 -0.28 -4.04 31.22
CA LYS A 12 -0.62 -5.07 30.24
C LYS A 12 -1.79 -4.61 29.38
N LEU A 13 -1.89 -5.16 28.17
CA LEU A 13 -2.98 -4.84 27.24
C LEU A 13 -4.36 -5.07 27.88
N GLY A 14 -4.54 -6.12 28.68
CA GLY A 14 -5.79 -6.41 29.39
C GLY A 14 -6.13 -5.47 30.55
N GLU A 15 -5.25 -4.52 30.90
CA GLU A 15 -5.48 -3.54 31.98
C GLU A 15 -5.96 -2.18 31.46
N ILE A 16 -6.15 -2.06 30.15
CA ILE A 16 -6.65 -0.83 29.49
C ILE A 16 -7.97 -1.09 28.77
N GLU A 17 -8.73 -0.03 28.57
CA GLU A 17 -9.97 -0.02 27.82
C GLU A 17 -10.05 1.24 26.94
N GLU A 18 -10.75 1.16 25.84
CA GLU A 18 -11.00 2.30 24.96
C GLU A 18 -12.44 2.80 25.14
N ARG A 19 -12.60 4.10 25.32
CA ARG A 19 -13.88 4.81 25.39
C ARG A 19 -13.82 6.03 24.48
N ASP A 20 -14.68 6.11 23.50
CA ASP A 20 -14.76 7.21 22.52
C ASP A 20 -13.41 7.53 21.83
N GLY A 21 -12.65 6.48 21.47
CA GLY A 21 -11.34 6.63 20.80
C GLY A 21 -10.19 7.11 21.71
N ILE A 22 -10.41 7.12 23.02
CA ILE A 22 -9.42 7.45 24.06
C ILE A 22 -9.20 6.23 24.94
N THR A 23 -7.95 5.91 25.21
CA THR A 23 -7.54 4.78 26.04
C THR A 23 -7.37 5.20 27.49
N TYR A 24 -7.88 4.37 28.38
CA TYR A 24 -7.83 4.53 29.84
C TYR A 24 -7.32 3.25 30.49
N LYS A 25 -6.80 3.35 31.70
CA LYS A 25 -6.71 2.16 32.57
C LYS A 25 -8.11 1.79 33.05
N ILE A 26 -8.40 0.51 33.13
CA ILE A 26 -9.69 0.01 33.61
C ILE A 26 -10.00 0.62 34.97
N GLY A 27 -11.20 1.18 35.08
CA GLY A 27 -11.70 1.86 36.32
C GLY A 27 -11.07 3.23 36.57
N LYS A 28 -10.35 3.83 35.63
CA LYS A 28 -9.82 5.20 35.74
C LYS A 28 -10.53 6.14 34.75
N TYR A 29 -10.54 7.43 35.10
CA TYR A 29 -11.18 8.49 34.31
C TYR A 29 -10.13 9.36 33.55
N ASN A 30 -8.89 9.36 34.00
CA ASN A 30 -7.83 10.08 33.30
C ASN A 30 -7.32 9.25 32.11
N PRO A 31 -7.16 9.87 30.92
CA PRO A 31 -6.54 9.22 29.77
C PRO A 31 -5.17 8.62 30.12
N TYR A 32 -4.91 7.43 29.62
CA TYR A 32 -3.66 6.73 29.93
C TYR A 32 -2.47 7.35 29.20
N SER A 33 -1.39 7.56 29.92
CA SER A 33 -0.06 7.90 29.37
C SER A 33 0.97 6.94 29.95
N GLY A 34 1.63 6.17 29.08
CA GLY A 34 2.60 5.15 29.50
C GLY A 34 2.85 4.12 28.42
N ILE A 35 3.44 3.01 28.83
CA ILE A 35 3.76 1.86 27.96
C ILE A 35 2.70 0.79 28.14
N VAL A 36 2.15 0.31 27.03
CA VAL A 36 1.34 -0.90 26.99
C VAL A 36 2.18 -2.03 26.46
N GLU A 37 2.17 -3.15 27.17
CA GLU A 37 2.87 -4.36 26.77
C GLU A 37 1.97 -5.59 26.85
N GLU A 38 2.17 -6.53 25.95
CA GLU A 38 1.64 -7.87 26.05
C GLU A 38 2.82 -8.84 26.01
N THR A 39 2.90 -9.69 27.03
CA THR A 39 3.96 -10.68 27.15
C THR A 39 3.56 -12.00 26.52
N GLY A 40 4.52 -12.69 25.94
CA GLY A 40 4.33 -13.99 25.28
C GLY A 40 5.31 -14.22 24.13
N GLY A 41 5.14 -15.35 23.47
CA GLY A 41 6.03 -15.73 22.37
C GLY A 41 7.48 -16.00 22.79
N LYS A 42 8.33 -16.34 21.83
CA LYS A 42 9.75 -16.69 22.06
C LYS A 42 10.61 -15.51 22.54
N ARG A 43 10.20 -14.26 22.28
CA ARG A 43 10.94 -13.05 22.71
C ARG A 43 10.51 -12.50 24.06
N GLY A 44 9.44 -13.06 24.67
CA GLY A 44 8.86 -12.57 25.92
C GLY A 44 7.87 -11.41 25.72
N TYR A 45 7.74 -10.88 24.51
CA TYR A 45 6.75 -9.84 24.16
C TYR A 45 6.01 -10.22 22.89
N LYS A 46 4.70 -9.91 22.87
CA LYS A 46 3.84 -9.95 21.68
C LYS A 46 3.50 -8.54 21.17
N LEU A 47 3.46 -7.59 22.06
CA LEU A 47 3.17 -6.18 21.73
C LEU A 47 3.94 -5.28 22.70
N LEU A 48 4.42 -4.16 22.17
CA LEU A 48 4.99 -3.07 22.92
C LEU A 48 4.65 -1.75 22.23
N GLY A 49 4.03 -0.83 22.96
CA GLY A 49 3.61 0.47 22.43
C GLY A 49 3.44 1.53 23.50
N ARG A 50 3.55 2.79 23.10
CA ARG A 50 3.34 3.94 23.97
C ARG A 50 2.00 4.61 23.74
N PHE A 51 1.40 5.08 24.80
CA PHE A 51 0.26 6.00 24.80
C PHE A 51 0.66 7.34 25.45
N LEU A 52 0.08 8.41 24.94
CA LEU A 52 0.13 9.76 25.49
C LEU A 52 -1.29 10.34 25.45
N ASP A 53 -1.81 10.72 26.61
CA ASP A 53 -3.17 11.27 26.74
C ASP A 53 -4.24 10.38 26.08
N GLY A 54 -4.15 9.07 26.31
CA GLY A 54 -5.06 8.06 25.80
C GLY A 54 -4.91 7.75 24.30
N LYS A 55 -3.92 8.31 23.60
CA LYS A 55 -3.69 8.07 22.19
C LYS A 55 -2.35 7.37 21.96
N ARG A 56 -2.31 6.44 21.00
CA ARG A 56 -1.04 5.82 20.60
C ARG A 56 -0.06 6.90 20.17
N ASP A 57 1.17 6.85 20.70
CA ASP A 57 2.21 7.84 20.45
C ASP A 57 3.60 7.22 20.52
N GLY A 58 4.52 7.57 19.61
CA GLY A 58 5.86 6.99 19.53
C GLY A 58 5.89 5.60 18.90
N GLN A 59 6.94 4.85 19.20
CA GLN A 59 7.19 3.52 18.64
C GLN A 59 6.07 2.53 18.99
N TRP A 60 5.75 1.66 18.04
CA TRP A 60 4.80 0.56 18.18
C TRP A 60 5.35 -0.67 17.49
N VAL A 61 5.42 -1.80 18.20
CA VAL A 61 5.96 -3.05 17.68
C VAL A 61 5.09 -4.21 18.12
N GLN A 62 4.82 -5.14 17.20
CA GLN A 62 4.19 -6.42 17.48
C GLN A 62 5.06 -7.56 16.96
N TRP A 63 4.98 -8.72 17.60
CA TRP A 63 5.74 -9.91 17.26
C TRP A 63 4.81 -11.11 17.12
N TYR A 64 5.14 -11.97 16.18
CA TYR A 64 4.60 -13.32 16.10
C TYR A 64 5.06 -14.19 17.29
N ASP A 65 4.32 -15.26 17.54
CA ASP A 65 4.68 -16.23 18.60
C ASP A 65 6.09 -16.86 18.40
N ASN A 66 6.56 -16.95 17.16
CA ASN A 66 7.91 -17.40 16.84
C ASN A 66 9.01 -16.37 17.18
N GLY A 67 8.64 -15.17 17.63
CA GLY A 67 9.54 -14.10 18.04
C GLY A 67 10.03 -13.19 16.90
N GLN A 68 9.53 -13.36 15.69
CA GLN A 68 9.80 -12.44 14.59
C GLN A 68 8.88 -11.22 14.68
N ILE A 69 9.35 -10.08 14.22
CA ILE A 69 8.52 -8.87 14.14
C ILE A 69 7.40 -9.12 13.12
N GLU A 70 6.17 -8.78 13.50
CA GLU A 70 5.00 -8.76 12.63
C GLU A 70 4.75 -7.36 12.10
N VAL A 71 4.77 -6.36 12.98
CA VAL A 71 4.47 -4.95 12.64
C VAL A 71 5.42 -4.04 13.41
N GLN A 72 5.92 -3.01 12.75
CA GLN A 72 6.69 -1.93 13.37
C GLN A 72 6.38 -0.60 12.72
N GLY A 73 6.24 0.44 13.53
CA GLY A 73 6.08 1.81 13.05
C GLY A 73 5.99 2.80 14.20
N LYS A 74 5.60 4.01 13.85
CA LYS A 74 5.38 5.09 14.83
C LYS A 74 3.97 5.63 14.72
N TYR A 75 3.41 5.98 15.87
CA TYR A 75 2.22 6.80 15.95
C TYR A 75 2.59 8.22 16.39
N TYR A 76 1.80 9.17 15.94
CA TYR A 76 1.79 10.54 16.45
C TYR A 76 0.34 10.93 16.73
N ARG A 77 0.03 11.15 18.01
CA ARG A 77 -1.33 11.52 18.48
C ARG A 77 -2.43 10.61 17.92
N GLY A 78 -2.24 9.30 17.99
CA GLY A 78 -3.20 8.27 17.55
C GLY A 78 -3.16 7.93 16.07
N LYS A 79 -2.39 8.64 15.24
CA LYS A 79 -2.31 8.42 13.79
C LYS A 79 -0.95 7.83 13.41
N LYS A 80 -0.94 6.88 12.47
CA LYS A 80 0.31 6.37 11.89
C LYS A 80 1.12 7.54 11.32
N HIS A 81 2.42 7.56 11.60
CA HIS A 81 3.33 8.61 11.13
C HIS A 81 4.74 8.07 10.93
N GLY A 82 5.42 8.50 9.84
CA GLY A 82 6.72 7.97 9.46
C GLY A 82 6.62 6.59 8.80
N GLU A 83 7.73 5.86 8.80
CA GLU A 83 7.81 4.55 8.17
C GLU A 83 7.05 3.48 8.95
N TRP A 84 6.34 2.62 8.22
CA TRP A 84 5.66 1.43 8.70
C TRP A 84 6.09 0.23 7.90
N SER A 85 6.37 -0.85 8.59
CA SER A 85 6.78 -2.11 7.99
C SER A 85 6.02 -3.27 8.64
N LEU A 86 5.57 -4.19 7.81
CA LEU A 86 4.93 -5.44 8.19
C LEU A 86 5.75 -6.60 7.61
N TRP A 87 5.80 -7.71 8.31
CA TRP A 87 6.49 -8.91 7.90
C TRP A 87 5.57 -10.12 7.98
N TYR A 88 5.86 -11.13 7.19
CA TYR A 88 5.30 -12.46 7.33
C TYR A 88 5.91 -13.20 8.51
N ASN A 89 5.25 -14.25 8.98
CA ASN A 89 5.76 -15.09 10.07
C ASN A 89 7.06 -15.85 9.74
N ASN A 90 7.45 -15.90 8.46
CA ASN A 90 8.75 -16.41 8.00
C ASN A 90 9.86 -15.34 8.01
N GLY A 91 9.57 -14.11 8.47
CA GLY A 91 10.49 -12.99 8.57
C GLY A 91 10.72 -12.18 7.29
N LYS A 92 10.11 -12.58 6.17
CA LYS A 92 10.18 -11.81 4.94
C LYS A 92 9.25 -10.60 5.00
N ALA A 93 9.65 -9.52 4.35
CA ALA A 93 8.82 -8.32 4.24
C ALA A 93 7.46 -8.65 3.63
N LYS A 94 6.41 -8.01 4.13
CA LYS A 94 5.03 -8.11 3.63
C LYS A 94 4.55 -6.79 3.05
N GLU A 95 4.74 -5.71 3.82
CA GLU A 95 4.34 -4.37 3.42
C GLU A 95 5.32 -3.33 3.97
N GLN A 96 5.56 -2.26 3.25
CA GLN A 96 6.36 -1.12 3.70
C GLN A 96 5.88 0.16 3.05
N GLY A 97 5.78 1.22 3.84
CA GLY A 97 5.44 2.54 3.34
C GLY A 97 5.52 3.62 4.39
N THR A 98 5.36 4.85 3.94
CA THR A 98 5.38 6.03 4.80
C THR A 98 3.98 6.55 5.02
N PHE A 99 3.71 7.03 6.23
CA PHE A 99 2.45 7.64 6.61
C PHE A 99 2.68 9.06 7.12
N THR A 100 1.80 9.96 6.71
CA THR A 100 1.73 11.33 7.22
C THR A 100 0.35 11.54 7.84
N PHE A 101 0.29 11.66 9.18
CA PHE A 101 -0.94 11.82 9.96
C PHE A 101 -2.06 10.82 9.62
N GLY A 102 -1.69 9.54 9.47
CA GLY A 102 -2.61 8.43 9.21
C GLY A 102 -2.91 8.17 7.74
N LYS A 103 -2.43 9.00 6.83
CA LYS A 103 -2.57 8.82 5.39
C LYS A 103 -1.28 8.27 4.80
N VAL A 104 -1.39 7.31 3.91
CA VAL A 104 -0.24 6.81 3.14
C VAL A 104 0.29 7.96 2.29
N ASP A 105 1.62 8.10 2.26
CA ASP A 105 2.29 9.12 1.48
C ASP A 105 3.53 8.55 0.81
N SER A 106 3.83 8.98 -0.42
CA SER A 106 4.94 8.47 -1.21
C SER A 106 4.76 7.02 -1.71
N LEU A 107 5.83 6.23 -1.72
CA LEU A 107 5.84 4.87 -2.25
C LEU A 107 5.40 3.87 -1.17
N TYR A 108 4.46 3.00 -1.51
CA TYR A 108 4.04 1.87 -0.69
C TYR A 108 4.31 0.56 -1.43
N LYS A 109 4.99 -0.38 -0.78
CA LYS A 109 5.43 -1.65 -1.35
C LYS A 109 4.75 -2.82 -0.68
N TYR A 110 4.44 -3.84 -1.46
CA TYR A 110 3.91 -5.12 -1.02
C TYR A 110 4.77 -6.25 -1.55
N TRP A 111 4.94 -7.31 -0.78
CA TRP A 111 5.69 -8.52 -1.18
C TRP A 111 4.83 -9.75 -1.02
N PHE A 112 5.14 -10.78 -1.77
CA PHE A 112 4.66 -12.12 -1.55
C PHE A 112 5.40 -12.79 -0.38
N ASP A 113 4.85 -13.86 0.16
CA ASP A 113 5.44 -14.66 1.25
C ASP A 113 6.75 -15.38 0.84
N ASN A 114 7.00 -15.55 -0.46
CA ASN A 114 8.28 -16.02 -1.00
C ASN A 114 9.36 -14.92 -1.04
N GLY A 115 9.01 -13.66 -0.75
CA GLY A 115 9.89 -12.49 -0.71
C GLY A 115 10.02 -11.74 -2.04
N HIS A 116 9.36 -12.19 -3.10
CA HIS A 116 9.29 -11.45 -4.35
C HIS A 116 8.38 -10.22 -4.19
N LEU A 117 8.75 -9.13 -4.85
CA LEU A 117 7.93 -7.93 -4.88
C LEU A 117 6.58 -8.26 -5.55
N LYS A 118 5.49 -7.85 -4.91
CA LYS A 118 4.13 -8.07 -5.38
C LYS A 118 3.57 -6.83 -6.05
N GLU A 119 3.77 -5.68 -5.40
CA GLU A 119 3.17 -4.45 -5.87
C GLU A 119 3.93 -3.23 -5.34
N GLU A 120 4.05 -2.19 -6.17
CA GLU A 120 4.45 -0.85 -5.79
C GLU A 120 3.35 0.14 -6.17
N ARG A 121 2.96 0.97 -5.22
CA ARG A 121 1.94 2.01 -5.40
C ARG A 121 2.49 3.34 -4.90
N ARG A 122 2.23 4.39 -5.64
CA ARG A 122 2.52 5.76 -5.20
C ARG A 122 1.27 6.44 -4.68
N TYR A 123 1.46 7.23 -3.65
CA TYR A 123 0.38 8.00 -3.03
C TYR A 123 0.84 9.43 -2.77
N ASN A 124 -0.13 10.36 -2.82
CA ASN A 124 0.02 11.72 -2.36
C ASN A 124 -1.09 12.01 -1.35
N ASN A 125 -0.74 12.20 -0.08
CA ASN A 125 -1.67 12.50 1.01
C ASN A 125 -2.86 11.50 1.12
N GLY A 126 -2.59 10.22 0.92
CA GLY A 126 -3.57 9.13 0.97
C GLY A 126 -4.31 8.87 -0.35
N LEU A 127 -4.09 9.68 -1.36
CA LEU A 127 -4.69 9.49 -2.68
C LEU A 127 -3.72 8.75 -3.60
N PRO A 128 -4.18 7.76 -4.37
CA PRO A 128 -3.37 7.13 -5.39
C PRO A 128 -2.81 8.18 -6.35
N HIS A 129 -1.54 8.03 -6.72
CA HIS A 129 -0.84 8.97 -7.58
C HIS A 129 0.22 8.29 -8.44
N GLY A 130 0.25 8.62 -9.73
CA GLY A 130 1.28 8.19 -10.65
C GLY A 130 1.32 6.67 -10.90
N ARG A 131 2.52 6.17 -11.12
CA ARG A 131 2.74 4.79 -11.58
C ARG A 131 2.51 3.76 -10.49
N TRP A 132 1.73 2.73 -10.81
CA TRP A 132 1.54 1.52 -10.03
C TRP A 132 2.10 0.34 -10.81
N THR A 133 2.78 -0.58 -10.13
CA THR A 133 3.38 -1.77 -10.75
C THR A 133 3.00 -2.99 -9.93
N LYS A 134 2.56 -4.04 -10.58
CA LYS A 134 2.25 -5.35 -9.98
C LYS A 134 3.10 -6.43 -10.62
N TRP A 135 3.54 -7.40 -9.85
CA TRP A 135 4.30 -8.56 -10.29
C TRP A 135 3.55 -9.85 -10.01
N TYR A 136 3.81 -10.87 -10.79
CA TYR A 136 3.25 -12.20 -10.57
C TYR A 136 4.11 -12.99 -9.58
N LYS A 137 3.47 -13.84 -8.78
CA LYS A 137 4.15 -14.58 -7.70
C LYS A 137 5.10 -15.65 -8.23
N GLU A 138 4.69 -16.34 -9.28
CA GLU A 138 5.40 -17.47 -9.89
C GLU A 138 6.52 -16.97 -10.83
N ASP A 139 6.32 -15.81 -11.43
CA ASP A 139 7.30 -15.18 -12.31
C ASP A 139 7.47 -13.71 -11.95
N PRO A 140 8.46 -13.38 -11.06
CA PRO A 140 8.70 -12.01 -10.63
C PRO A 140 9.27 -11.13 -11.75
N THR A 141 9.55 -11.74 -12.89
CA THR A 141 9.96 -11.04 -14.08
C THR A 141 8.75 -10.51 -14.82
N LEU A 142 7.59 -11.11 -14.74
CA LEU A 142 6.34 -10.59 -15.29
C LEU A 142 5.76 -9.50 -14.37
N LYS A 143 5.51 -8.33 -14.93
CA LYS A 143 4.87 -7.22 -14.23
C LYS A 143 3.78 -6.59 -15.08
N TYR A 144 2.80 -6.07 -14.40
CA TYR A 144 1.77 -5.23 -14.95
C TYR A 144 1.99 -3.81 -14.44
N VAL A 145 1.93 -2.84 -15.33
CA VAL A 145 2.13 -1.42 -14.98
C VAL A 145 0.89 -0.65 -15.30
N GLU A 146 0.42 0.10 -14.33
CA GLU A 146 -0.73 0.97 -14.44
C GLU A 146 -0.29 2.41 -14.12
N ASN A 147 -0.50 3.32 -15.06
CA ASN A 147 -0.28 4.76 -14.86
C ASN A 147 -1.63 5.46 -14.88
N GLY A 148 -1.89 6.28 -13.88
CA GLY A 148 -3.11 7.06 -13.84
C GLY A 148 -3.10 8.12 -12.76
N ASN A 149 -3.82 9.19 -13.01
CA ASN A 149 -4.19 10.16 -11.97
C ASN A 149 -5.55 9.74 -11.40
N TRP A 150 -5.53 9.24 -10.19
CA TRP A 150 -6.74 8.90 -9.46
C TRP A 150 -7.32 10.19 -8.88
N GLN A 151 -8.55 10.52 -9.25
CA GLN A 151 -9.26 11.63 -8.62
C GLN A 151 -10.26 11.12 -7.58
N TYR A 152 -10.20 11.73 -6.41
CA TYR A 152 -11.18 11.54 -5.35
C TYR A 152 -12.22 12.63 -5.45
N LYS A 153 -13.45 12.27 -5.83
CA LYS A 153 -14.56 13.22 -5.94
C LYS A 153 -15.79 12.69 -5.18
N ASP A 154 -16.37 13.53 -4.33
CA ASP A 154 -17.64 13.27 -3.64
C ASP A 154 -17.66 12.01 -2.75
N GLY A 155 -16.56 11.71 -2.05
CA GLY A 155 -16.51 10.58 -1.11
C GLY A 155 -16.38 9.19 -1.76
N VAL A 156 -16.28 9.12 -3.07
CA VAL A 156 -16.12 7.88 -3.85
C VAL A 156 -14.83 7.96 -4.65
N TYR A 157 -14.02 6.91 -4.63
CA TYR A 157 -13.00 6.72 -5.65
C TYR A 157 -13.71 6.50 -6.99
N LYS A 158 -13.86 7.54 -7.75
CA LYS A 158 -14.15 7.40 -9.17
C LYS A 158 -12.82 7.17 -9.85
N ASP A 159 -12.67 6.00 -10.40
CA ASP A 159 -11.71 5.69 -11.44
C ASP A 159 -12.14 6.46 -12.69
N GLU A 160 -12.05 7.78 -12.60
CA GLU A 160 -12.20 8.63 -13.78
C GLU A 160 -10.90 8.51 -14.55
N LYS A 161 -10.77 7.40 -15.27
CA LYS A 161 -9.79 7.21 -16.31
C LYS A 161 -10.13 8.17 -17.46
N ASN A 162 -9.90 9.46 -17.24
CA ASN A 162 -10.07 10.50 -18.27
C ASN A 162 -8.71 10.91 -18.85
N GLU A 163 -7.74 9.99 -18.88
CA GLU A 163 -6.38 10.29 -19.25
C GLU A 163 -5.79 9.20 -20.15
N LEU A 164 -4.65 9.53 -20.75
CA LEU A 164 -3.85 8.62 -21.55
C LEU A 164 -3.26 7.52 -20.66
N TRP A 165 -3.62 6.29 -20.97
CA TRP A 165 -3.09 5.10 -20.31
C TRP A 165 -2.12 4.39 -21.23
N SER A 166 -1.02 3.87 -20.65
CA SER A 166 -0.03 3.07 -21.35
C SER A 166 0.37 1.87 -20.51
N TRP A 167 0.42 0.70 -21.13
CA TRP A 167 0.96 -0.53 -20.55
C TRP A 167 2.22 -0.92 -21.29
N TRP A 168 3.13 -1.62 -20.62
CA TRP A 168 4.40 -2.07 -21.19
C TRP A 168 4.59 -3.56 -21.01
N TRP A 169 5.09 -4.18 -22.07
CA TRP A 169 5.63 -5.53 -21.99
C TRP A 169 6.82 -5.53 -21.04
N TYR A 170 6.75 -6.42 -20.12
CA TYR A 170 7.65 -6.53 -19.00
C TYR A 170 9.10 -6.90 -19.38
N LEU A 171 9.32 -7.78 -20.36
CA LEU A 171 10.65 -8.35 -20.71
C LEU A 171 11.62 -7.33 -21.33
N ASN A 172 11.14 -6.24 -21.90
CA ASN A 172 11.94 -5.34 -22.73
C ASN A 172 11.54 -3.88 -22.64
N ASP A 173 10.67 -3.53 -21.69
CA ASP A 173 10.10 -2.17 -21.53
C ASP A 173 9.43 -1.61 -22.82
N ASN A 174 9.06 -2.47 -23.77
CA ASN A 174 8.26 -2.07 -24.91
C ASN A 174 6.80 -1.83 -24.47
N LYS A 175 6.13 -0.88 -25.14
CA LYS A 175 4.70 -0.67 -24.88
C LYS A 175 3.92 -1.92 -25.27
N GLU A 176 2.84 -2.18 -24.53
CA GLU A 176 1.83 -3.20 -24.81
C GLU A 176 0.59 -2.58 -25.44
N GLU A 177 0.02 -1.60 -24.77
CA GLU A 177 -1.12 -0.84 -25.30
C GLU A 177 -1.11 0.60 -24.78
N GLU A 178 -1.75 1.50 -25.51
CA GLU A 178 -1.93 2.92 -25.15
C GLU A 178 -3.24 3.45 -25.70
N GLY A 179 -3.94 4.25 -24.89
CA GLY A 179 -5.17 4.91 -25.30
C GLY A 179 -5.83 5.67 -24.16
N TYR A 180 -6.96 6.27 -24.48
CA TYR A 180 -7.72 7.07 -23.52
C TYR A 180 -8.87 6.29 -22.91
N TYR A 181 -9.11 6.55 -21.63
CA TYR A 181 -10.35 6.20 -20.96
C TYR A 181 -11.12 7.48 -20.66
N ILE A 182 -12.45 7.41 -20.83
CA ILE A 182 -13.40 8.44 -20.39
C ILE A 182 -14.46 7.72 -19.55
N ASP A 183 -14.69 8.15 -18.32
CA ASP A 183 -15.60 7.53 -17.35
C ASP A 183 -15.37 6.01 -17.18
N GLY A 184 -14.09 5.59 -17.19
CA GLY A 184 -13.68 4.19 -17.03
C GLY A 184 -13.85 3.32 -18.29
N LEU A 185 -14.29 3.85 -19.42
CA LEU A 185 -14.49 3.15 -20.68
C LEU A 185 -13.41 3.55 -21.70
N LYS A 186 -12.91 2.60 -22.50
CA LYS A 186 -12.01 2.90 -23.61
C LYS A 186 -12.70 3.83 -24.61
N GLU A 187 -12.07 4.96 -24.93
CA GLU A 187 -12.58 5.96 -25.85
C GLU A 187 -11.47 6.52 -26.73
N GLY A 188 -11.78 6.92 -27.97
CA GLY A 188 -10.81 7.51 -28.90
C GLY A 188 -9.79 6.52 -29.46
N ALA A 189 -8.64 7.03 -29.86
CA ALA A 189 -7.59 6.23 -30.49
C ALA A 189 -6.89 5.30 -29.50
N TRP A 190 -6.67 4.06 -29.93
CA TRP A 190 -5.96 3.03 -29.21
C TRP A 190 -4.92 2.38 -30.10
N VAL A 191 -3.72 2.10 -29.52
CA VAL A 191 -2.60 1.47 -30.20
C VAL A 191 -2.13 0.31 -29.35
N TYR A 192 -1.84 -0.80 -29.98
CA TYR A 192 -1.30 -2.02 -29.38
C TYR A 192 0.03 -2.38 -30.03
N TRP A 193 0.95 -2.99 -29.31
CA TRP A 193 2.25 -3.42 -29.79
C TRP A 193 2.49 -4.89 -29.48
N HIS A 194 3.27 -5.55 -30.31
CA HIS A 194 3.88 -6.85 -30.04
C HIS A 194 4.98 -6.70 -28.99
N GLN A 195 5.38 -7.80 -28.37
CA GLN A 195 6.53 -7.81 -27.44
C GLN A 195 7.84 -7.32 -28.10
N THR A 196 7.95 -7.49 -29.40
CA THR A 196 9.08 -6.96 -30.21
C THR A 196 9.15 -5.43 -30.23
N GLY A 197 8.08 -4.75 -29.83
CA GLY A 197 7.95 -3.29 -29.89
C GLY A 197 7.38 -2.78 -31.22
N VAL A 198 7.09 -3.68 -32.16
CA VAL A 198 6.38 -3.34 -33.40
C VAL A 198 4.88 -3.21 -33.11
N LYS A 199 4.19 -2.26 -33.75
CA LYS A 199 2.74 -2.15 -33.62
C LYS A 199 2.07 -3.48 -33.99
N SER A 200 1.08 -3.91 -33.21
CA SER A 200 0.25 -5.08 -33.50
C SER A 200 -1.12 -4.70 -34.03
N SER A 201 -1.69 -3.61 -33.53
CA SER A 201 -2.95 -3.07 -34.05
C SER A 201 -3.17 -1.64 -33.60
N GLU A 202 -4.00 -0.92 -34.33
CA GLU A 202 -4.50 0.41 -33.93
C GLU A 202 -5.90 0.67 -34.49
N GLY A 203 -6.65 1.48 -33.76
CA GLY A 203 -8.02 1.81 -34.12
C GLY A 203 -8.69 2.71 -33.11
N THR A 204 -9.98 2.79 -33.17
CA THR A 204 -10.77 3.65 -32.29
C THR A 204 -11.72 2.82 -31.43
N PHE A 205 -11.89 3.22 -30.18
CA PHE A 205 -12.97 2.75 -29.31
C PHE A 205 -14.00 3.84 -29.08
N SER A 206 -15.23 3.43 -28.92
CA SER A 206 -16.29 4.22 -28.32
C SER A 206 -17.01 3.39 -27.27
N LYS A 207 -16.94 3.83 -26.01
CA LYS A 207 -17.52 3.15 -24.84
C LYS A 207 -17.16 1.66 -24.78
N ASP A 208 -15.84 1.33 -24.77
CA ASP A 208 -15.27 -0.02 -24.79
C ASP A 208 -15.53 -0.85 -26.07
N LYS A 209 -16.22 -0.32 -27.05
CA LYS A 209 -16.49 -1.03 -28.31
C LYS A 209 -15.59 -0.53 -29.42
N LYS A 210 -14.97 -1.47 -30.17
CA LYS A 210 -14.22 -1.10 -31.37
C LYS A 210 -15.16 -0.36 -32.36
N SER A 211 -14.69 0.77 -32.85
CA SER A 211 -15.44 1.67 -33.76
C SER A 211 -14.57 2.04 -34.94
N GLY A 212 -15.16 2.10 -36.12
CA GLY A 212 -14.44 2.47 -37.34
C GLY A 212 -13.43 1.43 -37.83
N LEU A 213 -12.41 1.92 -38.55
CA LEU A 213 -11.35 1.08 -39.13
C LEU A 213 -10.35 0.66 -38.04
N TRP A 214 -9.98 -0.63 -38.07
CA TRP A 214 -8.89 -1.19 -37.31
C TRP A 214 -7.82 -1.71 -38.24
N LEU A 215 -6.57 -1.34 -37.99
CA LEU A 215 -5.40 -1.83 -38.71
C LEU A 215 -4.69 -2.88 -37.85
N TYR A 216 -4.18 -3.90 -38.49
CA TYR A 216 -3.45 -5.01 -37.85
C TYR A 216 -2.12 -5.22 -38.56
N TYR A 217 -1.06 -5.44 -37.80
CA TYR A 217 0.30 -5.56 -38.27
C TYR A 217 0.92 -6.88 -37.79
N ASN A 218 1.76 -7.49 -38.60
CA ASN A 218 2.54 -8.65 -38.21
C ASN A 218 3.70 -8.23 -37.29
N GLU A 219 4.38 -9.21 -36.66
CA GLU A 219 5.49 -8.93 -35.74
C GLU A 219 6.73 -8.31 -36.42
N ASP A 220 6.84 -8.41 -37.70
CA ASP A 220 7.89 -7.86 -38.57
C ASP A 220 7.53 -6.50 -39.20
N GLY A 221 6.34 -5.98 -38.94
CA GLY A 221 5.87 -4.64 -39.36
C GLY A 221 4.89 -4.65 -40.53
#